data_cdaf03a05960a2e965790a30dbf602fd
#
_entry.id   cdaf03a05960a2e965790a30dbf602fd
#
_cell.length_a   1.000
_cell.length_b   1.000
_cell.length_c   1.000
_cell.angle_alpha   90.00
_cell.angle_beta   90.00
_cell.angle_gamma   90.00
#
_symmetry.space_group_name_H-M   'P 1'
#
loop_
_entity.id
_entity.type
_entity.pdbx_description
1 polymer ?
#
loop_
_entity_poly.entity_id
_entity_poly.type
_entity_poly.pdbx_seq_one_letter_code
_entity_poly.pdbx_strand_id
1 'polypeptide(L)'
;MAMTCQSLELAPDGSPKLEKVFKTITEYTTSYTFRSPAGLLSATQFTQPALTLMQMAVFEDLRSQGVIQKESVFAGHSLGEYSALASIAKVMPVETLVSVVFYRGLCMQVAVERDEAGRSDYSMSAVDPSRISPRFSEQALKCVVKMISEVTGSFLEIVNYNVQNMQYVCAGDLRGLDVLGGVLDGIKARNVDVRHLETEENPKLLVNVIEEANRQSRAKPPPLELSRGKATVPLQGIDVPFHSSYLRPGVQSFRSFLLKNLDEKSIDPEQLVGKYIPNLTARPFELTRDYFEYVHEMTQSPRIGKVLEGWS
;
A
#
# COMPACT_ATOMS: atom_id res chain seq x y z
N MET A 1 22.81 -14.67 11.48
CA MET A 1 22.85 -13.36 10.85
C MET A 1 21.95 -12.44 11.66
N ALA A 2 22.53 -11.61 12.54
CA ALA A 2 21.72 -10.68 13.33
C ALA A 2 21.24 -9.54 12.43
N MET A 3 19.96 -9.52 12.07
CA MET A 3 19.35 -8.36 11.42
C MET A 3 19.10 -7.30 12.48
N THR A 4 19.93 -6.27 12.53
CA THR A 4 19.61 -5.04 13.27
C THR A 4 18.62 -4.23 12.43
N CYS A 5 17.34 -4.42 12.67
CA CYS A 5 16.33 -3.55 12.09
C CYS A 5 16.39 -2.19 12.79
N GLN A 6 16.61 -1.13 12.02
CA GLN A 6 16.62 0.24 12.51
C GLN A 6 15.53 1.03 11.80
N SER A 7 14.73 1.79 12.55
CA SER A 7 13.84 2.81 12.00
C SER A 7 14.57 4.14 11.94
N LEU A 8 14.23 4.95 10.95
CA LEU A 8 14.71 6.33 10.85
C LEU A 8 13.68 7.22 11.56
N GLU A 9 14.03 7.74 12.70
CA GLU A 9 13.27 8.78 13.39
C GLU A 9 13.94 10.14 13.18
N LEU A 10 13.18 11.20 13.23
CA LEU A 10 13.74 12.54 13.26
C LEU A 10 13.94 12.95 14.74
N ALA A 11 15.16 13.33 15.07
CA ALA A 11 15.42 13.97 16.34
C ALA A 11 14.71 15.34 16.41
N PRO A 12 14.52 15.93 17.60
CA PRO A 12 13.86 17.23 17.74
C PRO A 12 14.48 18.37 16.92
N ASP A 13 15.75 18.24 16.52
CA ASP A 13 16.49 19.16 15.66
C ASP A 13 16.32 18.86 14.15
N GLY A 14 15.49 17.87 13.78
CA GLY A 14 15.26 17.45 12.40
C GLY A 14 16.37 16.55 11.82
N SER A 15 17.41 16.21 12.59
CA SER A 15 18.44 15.29 12.15
C SER A 15 17.93 13.84 12.12
N PRO A 16 18.38 13.02 11.14
CA PRO A 16 18.00 11.62 11.08
C PRO A 16 18.63 10.82 12.24
N LYS A 17 17.81 10.21 13.06
CA LYS A 17 18.22 9.32 14.14
C LYS A 17 17.81 7.89 13.81
N LEU A 18 18.78 6.99 13.75
CA LEU A 18 18.52 5.57 13.57
C LEU A 18 18.22 4.94 14.93
N GLU A 19 16.97 4.55 15.13
CA GLU A 19 16.58 3.78 16.30
C GLU A 19 16.41 2.29 15.97
N LYS A 20 16.73 1.43 16.94
CA LYS A 20 16.48 -0.01 16.79
C LYS A 20 14.99 -0.29 16.83
N VAL A 21 14.45 -0.87 15.78
CA VAL A 21 13.05 -1.33 15.70
C VAL A 21 12.70 -2.28 16.85
N PHE A 22 13.64 -3.15 17.20
CA PHE A 22 13.53 -4.02 18.37
C PHE A 22 14.66 -3.69 19.34
N LYS A 23 14.33 -3.00 20.43
CA LYS A 23 15.29 -2.60 21.46
C LYS A 23 15.98 -3.79 22.12
N THR A 24 15.32 -4.95 22.14
CA THR A 24 15.79 -6.20 22.74
C THR A 24 16.62 -7.07 21.81
N ILE A 25 16.68 -6.78 20.50
CA ILE A 25 17.48 -7.54 19.55
C ILE A 25 18.86 -6.89 19.41
N THR A 26 19.92 -7.66 19.66
CA THR A 26 21.31 -7.29 19.51
C THR A 26 22.01 -8.29 18.59
N GLU A 27 23.27 -8.00 18.22
CA GLU A 27 24.11 -8.93 17.46
C GLU A 27 24.35 -10.28 18.15
N TYR A 28 24.16 -10.34 19.49
CA TYR A 28 24.30 -11.56 20.30
C TYR A 28 22.98 -12.29 20.52
N THR A 29 21.86 -11.77 20.02
CA THR A 29 20.56 -12.40 20.18
C THR A 29 20.47 -13.64 19.29
N THR A 30 20.39 -14.81 19.89
CA THR A 30 20.35 -16.11 19.18
C THR A 30 18.94 -16.51 18.75
N SER A 31 17.92 -16.02 19.44
CA SER A 31 16.52 -16.28 19.12
C SER A 31 15.61 -15.13 19.53
N TYR A 32 14.51 -14.98 18.81
CA TYR A 32 13.47 -14.01 19.13
C TYR A 32 12.09 -14.63 18.87
N THR A 33 11.18 -14.47 19.83
CA THR A 33 9.82 -15.03 19.71
C THR A 33 8.86 -13.92 19.29
N PHE A 34 8.28 -14.09 18.10
CA PHE A 34 7.19 -13.23 17.63
C PHE A 34 5.85 -13.77 18.07
N ARG A 35 4.94 -12.88 18.45
CA ARG A 35 3.56 -13.21 18.80
C ARG A 35 2.63 -12.21 18.10
N SER A 36 1.48 -12.71 17.64
CA SER A 36 0.40 -11.89 17.10
C SER A 36 -0.93 -12.42 17.64
N PRO A 37 -1.83 -11.56 18.17
CA PRO A 37 -3.15 -11.97 18.66
C PRO A 37 -4.01 -12.67 17.59
N ALA A 38 -3.88 -12.24 16.33
CA ALA A 38 -4.60 -12.80 15.19
C ALA A 38 -3.86 -13.95 14.49
N GLY A 39 -2.75 -14.45 15.07
CA GLY A 39 -1.88 -15.45 14.48
C GLY A 39 -0.74 -14.83 13.65
N LEU A 40 0.37 -15.54 13.51
CA LEU A 40 1.59 -15.00 12.86
C LEU A 40 1.37 -14.63 11.40
N LEU A 41 0.54 -15.37 10.66
CA LEU A 41 0.23 -15.06 9.26
C LEU A 41 -0.63 -13.81 9.07
N SER A 42 -1.16 -13.22 10.15
CA SER A 42 -1.82 -11.92 10.10
C SER A 42 -0.83 -10.76 10.29
N ALA A 43 0.41 -11.06 10.70
CA ALA A 43 1.47 -10.06 10.79
C ALA A 43 2.22 -10.01 9.45
N THR A 44 2.25 -8.83 8.81
CA THR A 44 2.66 -8.70 7.40
C THR A 44 4.09 -9.14 7.13
N GLN A 45 5.00 -9.07 8.11
CA GLN A 45 6.37 -9.60 7.96
C GLN A 45 6.43 -11.12 7.77
N PHE A 46 5.38 -11.86 8.13
CA PHE A 46 5.28 -13.30 7.90
C PHE A 46 4.34 -13.63 6.74
N THR A 47 3.29 -12.83 6.56
CA THR A 47 2.35 -12.98 5.43
C THR A 47 3.07 -12.86 4.09
N GLN A 48 3.93 -11.84 3.96
CA GLN A 48 4.62 -11.57 2.69
C GLN A 48 5.54 -12.72 2.26
N PRO A 49 6.45 -13.24 3.10
CA PRO A 49 7.24 -14.41 2.76
C PRO A 49 6.42 -15.66 2.42
N ALA A 50 5.37 -15.93 3.21
CA ALA A 50 4.52 -17.11 2.98
C ALA A 50 3.81 -17.05 1.62
N LEU A 51 3.21 -15.90 1.29
CA LEU A 51 2.56 -15.68 -0.01
C LEU A 51 3.57 -15.74 -1.16
N THR A 52 4.73 -15.12 -1.00
CA THR A 52 5.79 -15.12 -2.03
C THR A 52 6.28 -16.53 -2.31
N LEU A 53 6.56 -17.34 -1.27
CA LEU A 53 6.98 -18.74 -1.44
C LEU A 53 5.91 -19.56 -2.14
N MET A 54 4.65 -19.39 -1.77
CA MET A 54 3.53 -20.05 -2.44
C MET A 54 3.45 -19.65 -3.93
N GLN A 55 3.55 -18.36 -4.24
CA GLN A 55 3.52 -17.85 -5.61
C GLN A 55 4.69 -18.41 -6.45
N MET A 56 5.89 -18.43 -5.88
CA MET A 56 7.06 -19.00 -6.57
C MET A 56 6.93 -20.48 -6.79
N ALA A 57 6.40 -21.25 -5.81
CA ALA A 57 6.18 -22.69 -5.98
C ALA A 57 5.15 -22.98 -7.09
N VAL A 58 4.04 -22.25 -7.12
CA VAL A 58 3.02 -22.38 -8.18
C VAL A 58 3.60 -21.99 -9.53
N PHE A 59 4.38 -20.91 -9.60
CA PHE A 59 5.02 -20.48 -10.84
C PHE A 59 5.97 -21.54 -11.39
N GLU A 60 6.82 -22.14 -10.54
CA GLU A 60 7.75 -23.19 -10.94
C GLU A 60 7.02 -24.46 -11.38
N ASP A 61 5.92 -24.81 -10.73
CA ASP A 61 5.06 -25.93 -11.16
C ASP A 61 4.48 -25.69 -12.55
N LEU A 62 3.85 -24.54 -12.79
CA LEU A 62 3.32 -24.16 -14.10
C LEU A 62 4.41 -24.11 -15.18
N ARG A 63 5.60 -23.64 -14.84
CA ARG A 63 6.75 -23.62 -15.75
C ARG A 63 7.20 -25.04 -16.10
N SER A 64 7.27 -25.93 -15.12
CA SER A 64 7.67 -27.32 -15.32
C SER A 64 6.69 -28.09 -16.22
N GLN A 65 5.41 -27.70 -16.20
CA GLN A 65 4.35 -28.25 -17.04
C GLN A 65 4.27 -27.60 -18.44
N GLY A 66 5.15 -26.63 -18.75
CA GLY A 66 5.17 -25.94 -20.04
C GLY A 66 4.00 -24.99 -20.27
N VAL A 67 3.28 -24.59 -19.20
CA VAL A 67 2.16 -23.63 -19.28
C VAL A 67 2.67 -22.23 -19.55
N ILE A 68 3.84 -21.86 -19.00
CA ILE A 68 4.44 -20.55 -19.19
C ILE A 68 5.06 -20.46 -20.58
N GLN A 69 4.48 -19.64 -21.42
CA GLN A 69 4.94 -19.41 -22.80
C GLN A 69 6.09 -18.40 -22.84
N LYS A 70 6.88 -18.42 -23.92
CA LYS A 70 8.00 -17.48 -24.11
C LYS A 70 7.54 -16.02 -24.15
N GLU A 71 6.36 -15.77 -24.68
CA GLU A 71 5.74 -14.45 -24.85
C GLU A 71 4.87 -14.04 -23.65
N SER A 72 4.84 -14.85 -22.59
CA SER A 72 4.06 -14.52 -21.40
C SER A 72 4.52 -13.21 -20.79
N VAL A 73 3.56 -12.38 -20.40
CA VAL A 73 3.77 -11.15 -19.63
C VAL A 73 3.46 -11.39 -18.17
N PHE A 74 4.11 -10.62 -17.30
CA PHE A 74 4.04 -10.79 -15.87
C PHE A 74 3.59 -9.50 -15.20
N ALA A 75 2.57 -9.62 -14.40
CA ALA A 75 2.09 -8.54 -13.54
C ALA A 75 1.82 -9.13 -12.15
N GLY A 76 1.94 -8.30 -11.14
CA GLY A 76 1.63 -8.71 -9.77
C GLY A 76 1.19 -7.52 -8.95
N HIS A 77 0.07 -7.62 -8.24
CA HIS A 77 -0.40 -6.54 -7.40
C HIS A 77 0.44 -6.45 -6.14
N SER A 78 1.00 -5.28 -5.86
CA SER A 78 1.78 -4.98 -4.64
C SER A 78 2.92 -5.98 -4.38
N LEU A 79 2.72 -6.95 -3.47
CA LEU A 79 3.69 -8.01 -3.18
C LEU A 79 3.98 -8.88 -4.40
N GLY A 80 2.97 -9.15 -5.22
CA GLY A 80 3.11 -9.95 -6.44
C GLY A 80 4.08 -9.37 -7.46
N GLU A 81 4.34 -8.07 -7.41
CA GLU A 81 5.34 -7.42 -8.26
C GLU A 81 6.77 -7.93 -7.98
N TYR A 82 7.09 -8.23 -6.73
CA TYR A 82 8.37 -8.84 -6.34
C TYR A 82 8.50 -10.27 -6.90
N SER A 83 7.43 -11.05 -6.81
CA SER A 83 7.39 -12.41 -7.38
C SER A 83 7.47 -12.38 -8.91
N ALA A 84 6.81 -11.42 -9.57
CA ALA A 84 6.90 -11.23 -11.02
C ALA A 84 8.34 -10.94 -11.45
N LEU A 85 8.99 -9.96 -10.83
CA LEU A 85 10.38 -9.59 -11.12
C LEU A 85 11.36 -10.76 -10.92
N ALA A 86 11.22 -11.50 -9.82
CA ALA A 86 12.07 -12.67 -9.55
C ALA A 86 11.83 -13.80 -10.57
N SER A 87 10.59 -13.94 -11.06
CA SER A 87 10.22 -14.99 -12.03
C SER A 87 10.74 -14.70 -13.44
N ILE A 88 10.69 -13.43 -13.88
CA ILE A 88 11.06 -13.05 -15.27
C ILE A 88 12.57 -12.96 -15.43
N ALA A 89 13.19 -12.08 -14.65
CA ALA A 89 14.57 -11.65 -14.89
C ALA A 89 15.55 -12.35 -13.97
N LYS A 90 15.09 -13.26 -13.11
CA LYS A 90 15.92 -13.87 -12.06
C LYS A 90 16.72 -12.81 -11.28
N VAL A 91 16.11 -11.63 -11.09
CA VAL A 91 16.72 -10.45 -10.47
C VAL A 91 17.34 -10.81 -9.11
N MET A 92 16.76 -11.82 -8.45
CA MET A 92 17.27 -12.30 -7.17
C MET A 92 16.94 -13.78 -6.96
N PRO A 93 17.80 -14.53 -6.24
CA PRO A 93 17.47 -15.87 -5.74
C PRO A 93 16.27 -15.85 -4.79
N VAL A 94 15.57 -16.98 -4.67
CA VAL A 94 14.38 -17.11 -3.81
C VAL A 94 14.70 -16.75 -2.35
N GLU A 95 15.87 -17.12 -1.85
CA GLU A 95 16.34 -16.80 -0.48
C GLU A 95 16.45 -15.28 -0.27
N THR A 96 16.98 -14.57 -1.27
CA THR A 96 17.07 -13.10 -1.24
C THR A 96 15.69 -12.49 -1.32
N LEU A 97 14.83 -13.00 -2.22
CA LEU A 97 13.46 -12.55 -2.36
C LEU A 97 12.68 -12.68 -1.03
N VAL A 98 12.76 -13.84 -0.37
CA VAL A 98 12.12 -14.06 0.94
C VAL A 98 12.64 -13.08 1.99
N SER A 99 13.94 -12.83 2.01
CA SER A 99 14.55 -11.86 2.92
C SER A 99 14.08 -10.43 2.64
N VAL A 100 13.99 -10.05 1.37
CA VAL A 100 13.51 -8.73 0.93
C VAL A 100 12.06 -8.51 1.34
N VAL A 101 11.17 -9.46 1.07
CA VAL A 101 9.75 -9.29 1.39
C VAL A 101 9.47 -9.41 2.89
N PHE A 102 10.27 -10.19 3.63
CA PHE A 102 10.22 -10.19 5.10
C PHE A 102 10.57 -8.81 5.65
N TYR A 103 11.68 -8.23 5.19
CA TYR A 103 12.10 -6.90 5.65
C TYR A 103 11.12 -5.80 5.22
N ARG A 104 10.56 -5.90 4.01
CA ARG A 104 9.47 -5.03 3.56
C ARG A 104 8.28 -5.09 4.52
N GLY A 105 7.82 -6.29 4.83
CA GLY A 105 6.72 -6.50 5.77
C GLY A 105 7.04 -5.99 7.17
N LEU A 106 8.27 -6.19 7.63
CA LEU A 106 8.72 -5.70 8.93
C LEU A 106 8.70 -4.17 9.00
N CYS A 107 9.23 -3.46 7.99
CA CYS A 107 9.18 -2.01 7.93
C CYS A 107 7.74 -1.47 7.99
N MET A 108 6.80 -2.16 7.33
CA MET A 108 5.39 -1.80 7.35
C MET A 108 4.72 -2.10 8.70
N GLN A 109 5.04 -3.27 9.29
CA GLN A 109 4.44 -3.71 10.56
C GLN A 109 4.81 -2.80 11.73
N VAL A 110 6.04 -2.32 11.75
CA VAL A 110 6.55 -1.47 12.84
C VAL A 110 6.27 0.01 12.63
N ALA A 111 5.79 0.40 11.45
CA ALA A 111 5.46 1.79 11.17
C ALA A 111 4.21 2.28 11.92
N VAL A 112 3.36 1.37 12.38
CA VAL A 112 2.14 1.71 13.11
C VAL A 112 2.30 1.45 14.61
N GLU A 113 1.83 2.39 15.42
CA GLU A 113 1.72 2.22 16.86
C GLU A 113 0.68 1.16 17.18
N ARG A 114 0.91 0.44 18.28
CA ARG A 114 0.01 -0.62 18.76
C ARG A 114 -0.24 -0.48 20.23
N ASP A 115 -1.48 -0.77 20.64
CA ASP A 115 -1.85 -0.83 22.06
C ASP A 115 -1.24 -2.07 22.77
N GLU A 116 -1.46 -2.18 24.06
CA GLU A 116 -0.97 -3.29 24.88
C GLU A 116 -1.49 -4.66 24.42
N ALA A 117 -2.63 -4.70 23.74
CA ALA A 117 -3.19 -5.91 23.13
C ALA A 117 -2.64 -6.17 21.72
N GLY A 118 -1.71 -5.35 21.22
CA GLY A 118 -1.11 -5.45 19.90
C GLY A 118 -2.01 -4.99 18.76
N ARG A 119 -3.09 -4.26 19.03
CA ARG A 119 -4.02 -3.71 18.03
C ARG A 119 -3.54 -2.36 17.54
N SER A 120 -3.76 -2.10 16.28
CA SER A 120 -3.52 -0.81 15.62
C SER A 120 -4.84 -0.07 15.39
N ASP A 121 -4.78 1.26 15.37
CA ASP A 121 -5.92 2.11 15.01
C ASP A 121 -6.04 2.34 13.49
N TYR A 122 -5.33 1.56 12.67
CA TYR A 122 -5.33 1.67 11.22
C TYR A 122 -5.92 0.44 10.55
N SER A 123 -6.48 0.65 9.35
CA SER A 123 -6.97 -0.43 8.50
C SER A 123 -7.07 0.02 7.04
N MET A 124 -7.71 -0.81 6.22
CA MET A 124 -8.06 -0.51 4.82
C MET A 124 -9.48 -0.97 4.50
N SER A 125 -10.10 -0.29 3.54
CA SER A 125 -11.41 -0.66 3.01
C SER A 125 -11.42 -0.58 1.49
N ALA A 126 -11.94 -1.61 0.84
CA ALA A 126 -12.27 -1.54 -0.57
C ALA A 126 -13.50 -0.64 -0.77
N VAL A 127 -13.48 0.18 -1.80
CA VAL A 127 -14.53 1.15 -2.13
C VAL A 127 -14.97 0.97 -3.57
N ASP A 128 -16.28 0.81 -3.77
CA ASP A 128 -16.91 0.73 -5.08
C ASP A 128 -17.89 1.90 -5.25
N PRO A 129 -17.46 3.04 -5.83
CA PRO A 129 -18.30 4.22 -6.01
C PRO A 129 -19.54 3.95 -6.87
N SER A 130 -19.48 3.01 -7.82
CA SER A 130 -20.59 2.68 -8.71
C SER A 130 -21.84 2.19 -7.95
N ARG A 131 -21.63 1.65 -6.75
CA ARG A 131 -22.74 1.24 -5.85
C ARG A 131 -23.50 2.40 -5.22
N ILE A 132 -22.90 3.58 -5.21
CA ILE A 132 -23.56 4.82 -4.76
C ILE A 132 -24.37 5.39 -5.92
N SER A 133 -23.70 5.66 -7.04
CA SER A 133 -24.28 6.15 -8.28
C SER A 133 -23.41 5.75 -9.47
N PRO A 134 -24.00 5.37 -10.64
CA PRO A 134 -23.23 5.16 -11.86
C PRO A 134 -22.42 6.39 -12.33
N ARG A 135 -22.75 7.56 -11.79
CA ARG A 135 -22.09 8.84 -12.09
C ARG A 135 -21.06 9.24 -11.03
N PHE A 136 -20.83 8.41 -10.01
CA PHE A 136 -19.86 8.72 -8.97
C PHE A 136 -18.45 8.43 -9.50
N SER A 137 -17.79 9.50 -9.93
CA SER A 137 -16.46 9.42 -10.54
C SER A 137 -15.34 9.26 -9.52
N GLU A 138 -14.16 8.95 -10.01
CA GLU A 138 -12.93 8.97 -9.23
C GLU A 138 -12.68 10.35 -8.60
N GLN A 139 -12.95 11.44 -9.35
CA GLN A 139 -12.75 12.79 -8.84
C GLN A 139 -13.69 13.10 -7.67
N ALA A 140 -14.95 12.67 -7.75
CA ALA A 140 -15.89 12.80 -6.63
C ALA A 140 -15.41 12.02 -5.40
N LEU A 141 -14.86 10.81 -5.58
CA LEU A 141 -14.28 10.05 -4.46
C LEU A 141 -13.07 10.77 -3.84
N LYS A 142 -12.18 11.33 -4.66
CA LYS A 142 -11.05 12.13 -4.19
C LYS A 142 -11.50 13.31 -3.35
N CYS A 143 -12.52 14.04 -3.81
CA CYS A 143 -13.10 15.16 -3.05
C CYS A 143 -13.69 14.70 -1.72
N VAL A 144 -14.45 13.61 -1.70
CA VAL A 144 -15.03 13.07 -0.46
C VAL A 144 -13.94 12.67 0.53
N VAL A 145 -12.93 11.93 0.10
CA VAL A 145 -11.82 11.49 0.97
C VAL A 145 -11.05 12.68 1.54
N LYS A 146 -10.71 13.65 0.69
CA LYS A 146 -10.03 14.89 1.10
C LYS A 146 -10.85 15.66 2.14
N MET A 147 -12.14 15.88 1.88
CA MET A 147 -13.00 16.63 2.79
C MET A 147 -13.21 15.91 4.13
N ILE A 148 -13.30 14.57 4.14
CA ILE A 148 -13.34 13.82 5.40
C ILE A 148 -12.11 14.11 6.23
N SER A 149 -10.91 14.02 5.64
CA SER A 149 -9.67 14.32 6.36
C SER A 149 -9.62 15.76 6.89
N GLU A 150 -10.03 16.73 6.08
CA GLU A 150 -10.05 18.16 6.47
C GLU A 150 -11.06 18.46 7.59
N VAL A 151 -12.26 17.91 7.51
CA VAL A 151 -13.33 18.18 8.48
C VAL A 151 -13.14 17.43 9.79
N THR A 152 -12.62 16.20 9.73
CA THR A 152 -12.55 15.33 10.92
C THR A 152 -11.17 15.31 11.59
N GLY A 153 -10.12 15.69 10.85
CA GLY A 153 -8.72 15.50 11.24
C GLY A 153 -8.24 14.07 11.15
N SER A 154 -9.04 13.15 10.59
CA SER A 154 -8.69 11.74 10.43
C SER A 154 -7.68 11.56 9.30
N PHE A 155 -6.78 10.60 9.48
CA PHE A 155 -5.91 10.15 8.39
C PHE A 155 -6.69 9.24 7.44
N LEU A 156 -6.82 9.64 6.18
CA LEU A 156 -7.53 8.88 5.16
C LEU A 156 -6.98 9.18 3.77
N GLU A 157 -6.59 8.16 3.02
CA GLU A 157 -6.04 8.28 1.66
C GLU A 157 -6.61 7.21 0.73
N ILE A 158 -6.77 7.52 -0.56
CA ILE A 158 -6.96 6.51 -1.60
C ILE A 158 -5.58 5.98 -1.98
N VAL A 159 -5.34 4.70 -1.77
CA VAL A 159 -4.02 4.08 -1.93
C VAL A 159 -3.92 3.12 -3.11
N ASN A 160 -5.04 2.58 -3.60
CA ASN A 160 -5.08 1.75 -4.79
C ASN A 160 -6.18 2.19 -5.74
N TYR A 161 -5.85 2.26 -7.02
CA TYR A 161 -6.71 2.58 -8.15
C TYR A 161 -6.80 1.34 -9.04
N ASN A 162 -7.60 0.34 -8.63
CA ASN A 162 -7.61 -0.97 -9.26
C ASN A 162 -8.43 -1.00 -10.55
N VAL A 163 -9.64 -0.43 -10.52
CA VAL A 163 -10.52 -0.33 -11.69
C VAL A 163 -11.19 1.05 -11.68
N GLN A 164 -10.97 1.80 -12.74
CA GLN A 164 -11.49 3.16 -12.87
C GLN A 164 -13.00 3.21 -12.61
N ASN A 165 -13.45 4.10 -11.75
CA ASN A 165 -14.83 4.33 -11.30
C ASN A 165 -15.54 3.13 -10.64
N MET A 166 -14.82 2.01 -10.39
CA MET A 166 -15.42 0.80 -9.85
C MET A 166 -14.71 0.27 -8.60
N GLN A 167 -13.37 0.28 -8.58
CA GLN A 167 -12.67 -0.37 -7.48
C GLN A 167 -11.43 0.43 -7.04
N TYR A 168 -11.54 0.93 -5.83
CA TYR A 168 -10.48 1.63 -5.12
C TYR A 168 -10.23 0.98 -3.77
N VAL A 169 -9.09 1.30 -3.15
CA VAL A 169 -8.85 0.97 -1.75
C VAL A 169 -8.46 2.25 -1.03
N CYS A 170 -9.13 2.51 0.09
CA CYS A 170 -8.77 3.57 1.01
C CYS A 170 -8.06 2.98 2.22
N ALA A 171 -7.00 3.64 2.67
CA ALA A 171 -6.28 3.34 3.90
C ALA A 171 -6.39 4.53 4.84
N GLY A 172 -6.49 4.26 6.14
CA GLY A 172 -6.62 5.34 7.11
C GLY A 172 -6.73 4.83 8.53
N ASP A 173 -6.92 5.76 9.45
CA ASP A 173 -7.34 5.38 10.79
C ASP A 173 -8.76 4.80 10.77
N LEU A 174 -9.09 3.98 11.77
CA LEU A 174 -10.38 3.28 11.86
C LEU A 174 -11.55 4.27 11.83
N ARG A 175 -11.38 5.46 12.43
CA ARG A 175 -12.43 6.48 12.46
C ARG A 175 -12.65 7.07 11.07
N GLY A 176 -11.60 7.43 10.35
CA GLY A 176 -11.70 7.95 8.99
C GLY A 176 -12.37 6.97 8.03
N LEU A 177 -12.03 5.68 8.14
CA LEU A 177 -12.66 4.62 7.33
C LEU A 177 -14.13 4.39 7.69
N ASP A 178 -14.48 4.45 8.96
CA ASP A 178 -15.87 4.33 9.43
C ASP A 178 -16.73 5.53 8.97
N VAL A 179 -16.16 6.74 9.07
CA VAL A 179 -16.80 7.96 8.56
C VAL A 179 -16.99 7.87 7.05
N LEU A 180 -15.99 7.38 6.31
CA LEU A 180 -16.10 7.18 4.86
C LEU A 180 -17.30 6.29 4.50
N GLY A 181 -17.47 5.17 5.20
CA GLY A 181 -18.63 4.29 5.02
C GLY A 181 -19.95 5.03 5.26
N GLY A 182 -20.04 5.74 6.39
CA GLY A 182 -21.23 6.52 6.75
C GLY A 182 -21.54 7.65 5.76
N VAL A 183 -20.50 8.34 5.26
CA VAL A 183 -20.65 9.42 4.25
C VAL A 183 -21.20 8.85 2.94
N LEU A 184 -20.61 7.79 2.41
CA LEU A 184 -21.04 7.16 1.17
C LEU A 184 -22.48 6.63 1.29
N ASP A 185 -22.82 6.00 2.41
CA ASP A 185 -24.19 5.56 2.70
C ASP A 185 -25.17 6.73 2.81
N GLY A 186 -24.74 7.83 3.42
CA GLY A 186 -25.51 9.08 3.53
C GLY A 186 -25.75 9.77 2.21
N ILE A 187 -24.75 9.83 1.32
CA ILE A 187 -24.87 10.34 -0.05
C ILE A 187 -25.92 9.54 -0.82
N LYS A 188 -25.85 8.21 -0.75
CA LYS A 188 -26.82 7.33 -1.41
C LYS A 188 -28.22 7.51 -0.85
N ALA A 189 -28.38 7.53 0.47
CA ALA A 189 -29.70 7.62 1.12
C ALA A 189 -30.42 8.94 0.82
N ARG A 190 -29.66 10.04 0.68
CA ARG A 190 -30.18 11.37 0.36
C ARG A 190 -30.29 11.65 -1.14
N ASN A 191 -29.90 10.68 -1.97
CA ASN A 191 -29.82 10.83 -3.43
C ASN A 191 -29.09 12.11 -3.86
N VAL A 192 -27.95 12.38 -3.23
CA VAL A 192 -27.13 13.57 -3.52
C VAL A 192 -26.66 13.52 -4.96
N ASP A 193 -26.78 14.63 -5.69
CA ASP A 193 -26.21 14.72 -7.03
C ASP A 193 -24.67 14.78 -6.94
N VAL A 194 -24.05 13.64 -7.26
CA VAL A 194 -22.61 13.44 -7.12
C VAL A 194 -21.77 14.34 -8.03
N ARG A 195 -22.36 14.94 -9.08
CA ARG A 195 -21.67 15.88 -9.98
C ARG A 195 -21.26 17.16 -9.24
N HIS A 196 -22.05 17.59 -8.26
CA HIS A 196 -21.74 18.75 -7.44
C HIS A 196 -20.59 18.50 -6.45
N LEU A 197 -20.18 17.25 -6.25
CA LEU A 197 -19.04 16.91 -5.42
C LEU A 197 -17.70 17.17 -6.12
N GLU A 198 -17.70 17.25 -7.46
CA GLU A 198 -16.49 17.49 -8.26
C GLU A 198 -16.11 18.98 -8.36
N THR A 199 -17.10 19.86 -8.24
CA THR A 199 -16.96 21.29 -8.53
C THR A 199 -16.84 22.17 -7.28
N GLU A 200 -16.89 21.58 -6.09
CA GLU A 200 -16.98 22.32 -4.80
C GLU A 200 -18.15 23.33 -4.74
N GLU A 201 -19.11 23.24 -5.66
CA GLU A 201 -20.23 24.20 -5.75
C GLU A 201 -21.18 24.13 -4.56
N ASN A 202 -21.19 23.05 -3.81
CA ASN A 202 -22.04 22.88 -2.61
C ASN A 202 -21.33 22.21 -1.43
N PRO A 203 -20.21 22.78 -0.92
CA PRO A 203 -19.42 22.19 0.15
C PRO A 203 -20.23 21.98 1.42
N LYS A 204 -21.24 22.84 1.69
CA LYS A 204 -22.05 22.76 2.91
C LYS A 204 -22.84 21.46 3.03
N LEU A 205 -23.38 20.95 1.93
CA LEU A 205 -24.14 19.69 1.94
C LEU A 205 -23.23 18.52 2.32
N LEU A 206 -22.06 18.42 1.69
CA LEU A 206 -21.10 17.37 1.97
C LEU A 206 -20.54 17.47 3.40
N VAL A 207 -20.23 18.69 3.87
CA VAL A 207 -19.80 18.93 5.25
C VAL A 207 -20.85 18.43 6.23
N ASN A 208 -22.13 18.74 6.04
CA ASN A 208 -23.19 18.26 6.91
C ASN A 208 -23.29 16.73 6.96
N VAL A 209 -23.10 16.06 5.81
CA VAL A 209 -23.08 14.58 5.75
C VAL A 209 -21.87 14.02 6.50
N ILE A 210 -20.69 14.65 6.36
CA ILE A 210 -19.47 14.25 7.04
C ILE A 210 -19.61 14.45 8.57
N GLU A 211 -20.11 15.60 8.99
CA GLU A 211 -20.31 15.89 10.42
C GLU A 211 -21.27 14.91 11.08
N GLU A 212 -22.37 14.56 10.38
CA GLU A 212 -23.33 13.57 10.85
C GLU A 212 -22.68 12.18 10.97
N ALA A 213 -21.96 11.72 9.93
CA ALA A 213 -21.25 10.45 9.94
C ALA A 213 -20.17 10.41 11.04
N ASN A 214 -19.42 11.52 11.22
CA ASN A 214 -18.42 11.63 12.27
C ASN A 214 -19.04 11.56 13.68
N ARG A 215 -20.17 12.22 13.89
CA ARG A 215 -20.92 12.18 15.16
C ARG A 215 -21.37 10.74 15.47
N GLN A 216 -21.91 10.05 14.48
CA GLN A 216 -22.32 8.65 14.62
C GLN A 216 -21.14 7.73 14.89
N SER A 217 -20.03 7.93 14.19
CA SER A 217 -18.80 7.16 14.40
C SER A 217 -18.24 7.38 15.81
N ARG A 218 -18.22 8.63 16.31
CA ARG A 218 -17.76 8.95 17.67
C ARG A 218 -18.62 8.36 18.78
N ALA A 219 -19.88 8.10 18.51
CA ALA A 219 -20.80 7.46 19.47
C ALA A 219 -20.58 5.95 19.62
N LYS A 220 -19.82 5.33 18.71
CA LYS A 220 -19.49 3.88 18.78
C LYS A 220 -18.50 3.60 19.90
N PRO A 221 -18.70 2.53 20.70
CA PRO A 221 -17.78 2.16 21.77
C PRO A 221 -16.44 1.64 21.21
N PRO A 222 -15.34 1.81 21.94
CA PRO A 222 -14.08 1.16 21.61
C PRO A 222 -14.10 -0.34 21.99
N PRO A 223 -13.32 -1.22 21.30
CA PRO A 223 -12.58 -0.90 20.08
C PRO A 223 -13.51 -0.69 18.88
N LEU A 224 -13.18 0.30 18.04
CA LEU A 224 -13.97 0.55 16.84
C LEU A 224 -13.79 -0.58 15.81
N GLU A 225 -14.87 -1.25 15.47
CA GLU A 225 -14.90 -2.27 14.43
C GLU A 225 -15.55 -1.71 13.16
N LEU A 226 -14.85 -1.89 12.03
CA LEU A 226 -15.38 -1.48 10.74
C LEU A 226 -16.45 -2.45 10.27
N SER A 227 -17.56 -1.93 9.81
CA SER A 227 -18.66 -2.68 9.21
C SER A 227 -18.74 -2.46 7.71
N ARG A 228 -19.34 -3.43 7.00
CA ARG A 228 -19.61 -3.29 5.58
C ARG A 228 -20.69 -2.25 5.34
N GLY A 229 -20.38 -1.25 4.52
CA GLY A 229 -21.33 -0.26 4.02
C GLY A 229 -21.89 -0.63 2.65
N LYS A 230 -22.65 0.28 2.04
CA LYS A 230 -23.22 0.12 0.69
C LYS A 230 -22.12 0.00 -0.37
N ALA A 231 -21.12 0.86 -0.27
CA ALA A 231 -19.99 0.93 -1.20
C ALA A 231 -18.64 0.55 -0.59
N THR A 232 -18.59 0.26 0.71
CA THR A 232 -17.33 -0.04 1.42
C THR A 232 -17.30 -1.47 1.93
N VAL A 233 -16.15 -2.13 1.82
CA VAL A 233 -15.89 -3.45 2.36
C VAL A 233 -14.56 -3.41 3.12
N PRO A 234 -14.59 -3.49 4.47
CA PRO A 234 -13.37 -3.58 5.26
C PRO A 234 -12.52 -4.78 4.86
N LEU A 235 -11.22 -4.58 4.73
CA LEU A 235 -10.27 -5.65 4.44
C LEU A 235 -9.91 -6.35 5.75
N GLN A 236 -10.44 -7.53 5.94
CA GLN A 236 -10.28 -8.31 7.17
C GLN A 236 -8.81 -8.67 7.44
N GLY A 237 -8.40 -8.52 8.70
CA GLY A 237 -7.04 -8.86 9.13
C GLY A 237 -5.97 -7.83 8.73
N ILE A 238 -6.36 -6.73 8.10
CA ILE A 238 -5.45 -5.62 7.76
C ILE A 238 -5.48 -4.59 8.89
N ASP A 239 -4.31 -4.37 9.49
CA ASP A 239 -4.10 -3.43 10.60
C ASP A 239 -2.93 -2.45 10.35
N VAL A 240 -2.58 -2.29 9.07
CA VAL A 240 -1.56 -1.35 8.58
C VAL A 240 -2.15 -0.59 7.39
N PRO A 241 -1.99 0.74 7.31
CA PRO A 241 -2.46 1.54 6.17
C PRO A 241 -1.49 1.39 4.98
N PHE A 242 -1.52 0.22 4.31
CA PHE A 242 -0.60 -0.09 3.21
C PHE A 242 -0.71 0.94 2.08
N HIS A 243 0.43 1.21 1.44
CA HIS A 243 0.58 2.13 0.31
C HIS A 243 0.29 3.60 0.61
N SER A 244 -0.01 3.96 1.86
CA SER A 244 -0.28 5.34 2.26
C SER A 244 1.01 6.13 2.54
N SER A 245 0.86 7.45 2.61
CA SER A 245 1.95 8.36 2.99
C SER A 245 2.45 8.10 4.42
N TYR A 246 1.65 7.48 5.27
CA TYR A 246 2.02 7.07 6.61
C TYR A 246 3.25 6.16 6.67
N LEU A 247 3.46 5.35 5.63
CA LEU A 247 4.60 4.41 5.56
C LEU A 247 5.89 5.04 5.00
N ARG A 248 5.87 6.31 4.57
CA ARG A 248 7.04 6.99 3.99
C ARG A 248 8.31 6.95 4.85
N PRO A 249 8.24 7.07 6.19
CA PRO A 249 9.44 6.97 7.04
C PRO A 249 10.22 5.66 6.87
N GLY A 250 9.52 4.55 6.58
CA GLY A 250 10.14 3.24 6.35
C GLY A 250 10.86 3.09 5.01
N VAL A 251 10.61 3.98 4.03
CA VAL A 251 11.13 3.84 2.66
C VAL A 251 12.66 3.88 2.62
N GLN A 252 13.30 4.78 3.36
CA GLN A 252 14.76 4.91 3.34
C GLN A 252 15.45 3.67 3.93
N SER A 253 14.93 3.13 5.02
CA SER A 253 15.46 1.90 5.62
C SER A 253 15.30 0.70 4.68
N PHE A 254 14.14 0.55 4.07
CA PHE A 254 13.90 -0.52 3.10
C PHE A 254 14.79 -0.39 1.87
N ARG A 255 14.95 0.82 1.36
CA ARG A 255 15.86 1.08 0.25
C ARG A 255 17.31 0.73 0.56
N SER A 256 17.83 1.13 1.73
CA SER A 256 19.17 0.79 2.16
C SER A 256 19.37 -0.73 2.25
N PHE A 257 18.31 -1.46 2.66
CA PHE A 257 18.30 -2.91 2.67
C PHE A 257 18.38 -3.49 1.25
N LEU A 258 17.62 -2.97 0.30
CA LEU A 258 17.63 -3.40 -1.09
C LEU A 258 19.02 -3.21 -1.71
N LEU A 259 19.59 -2.01 -1.59
CA LEU A 259 20.93 -1.69 -2.13
C LEU A 259 22.05 -2.57 -1.55
N LYS A 260 21.87 -3.07 -0.33
CA LYS A 260 22.85 -3.97 0.31
C LYS A 260 22.70 -5.43 -0.11
N ASN A 261 21.50 -5.85 -0.50
CA ASN A 261 21.18 -7.26 -0.75
C ASN A 261 20.94 -7.59 -2.24
N LEU A 262 20.80 -6.57 -3.08
CA LEU A 262 20.68 -6.74 -4.53
C LEU A 262 21.96 -6.26 -5.21
N ASP A 263 22.48 -7.07 -6.10
CA ASP A 263 23.59 -6.67 -6.98
C ASP A 263 23.01 -6.00 -8.23
N GLU A 264 23.12 -4.68 -8.30
CA GLU A 264 22.65 -3.89 -9.44
C GLU A 264 23.25 -4.37 -10.79
N LYS A 265 24.46 -4.92 -10.76
CA LYS A 265 25.14 -5.42 -11.97
C LYS A 265 24.56 -6.73 -12.49
N SER A 266 23.85 -7.46 -11.63
CA SER A 266 23.18 -8.71 -12.01
C SER A 266 21.80 -8.47 -12.64
N ILE A 267 21.28 -7.24 -12.57
CA ILE A 267 19.97 -6.89 -13.10
C ILE A 267 20.11 -6.42 -14.54
N ASP A 268 19.53 -7.19 -15.47
CA ASP A 268 19.46 -6.83 -16.87
C ASP A 268 18.05 -6.32 -17.20
N PRO A 269 17.87 -4.99 -17.34
CA PRO A 269 16.56 -4.40 -17.57
C PRO A 269 15.95 -4.77 -18.93
N GLU A 270 16.76 -5.18 -19.92
CA GLU A 270 16.26 -5.64 -21.22
C GLU A 270 15.36 -6.88 -21.10
N GLN A 271 15.59 -7.71 -20.09
CA GLN A 271 14.75 -8.87 -19.83
C GLN A 271 13.33 -8.50 -19.39
N LEU A 272 13.12 -7.27 -18.93
CA LEU A 272 11.82 -6.77 -18.47
C LEU A 272 11.00 -6.16 -19.63
N VAL A 273 11.67 -5.74 -20.72
CA VAL A 273 11.03 -5.03 -21.83
C VAL A 273 9.92 -5.87 -22.45
N GLY A 274 8.72 -5.33 -22.51
CA GLY A 274 7.51 -5.97 -23.05
C GLY A 274 6.98 -7.13 -22.22
N LYS A 275 7.68 -7.57 -21.18
CA LYS A 275 7.30 -8.72 -20.34
C LYS A 275 6.81 -8.35 -18.94
N TYR A 276 7.26 -7.25 -18.41
CA TYR A 276 6.89 -6.77 -17.10
C TYR A 276 5.88 -5.63 -17.19
N ILE A 277 4.81 -5.71 -16.40
CA ILE A 277 3.80 -4.66 -16.28
C ILE A 277 3.86 -4.11 -14.85
N PRO A 278 4.52 -2.96 -14.62
CA PRO A 278 4.59 -2.33 -13.30
C PRO A 278 3.22 -1.88 -12.78
N ASN A 279 2.98 -2.00 -11.48
CA ASN A 279 1.76 -1.49 -10.84
C ASN A 279 1.59 0.01 -11.06
N LEU A 280 2.69 0.75 -11.12
CA LEU A 280 2.69 2.20 -11.27
C LEU A 280 2.08 2.65 -12.58
N THR A 281 2.45 2.00 -13.70
CA THR A 281 2.08 2.43 -15.05
C THR A 281 0.93 1.64 -15.64
N ALA A 282 0.73 0.40 -15.17
CA ALA A 282 -0.18 -0.59 -15.76
C ALA A 282 0.04 -0.77 -17.30
N ARG A 283 1.27 -0.52 -17.76
CA ARG A 283 1.70 -0.65 -19.18
C ARG A 283 2.95 -1.53 -19.22
N PRO A 284 3.18 -2.28 -20.32
CA PRO A 284 4.42 -3.00 -20.49
C PRO A 284 5.64 -2.09 -20.28
N PHE A 285 6.62 -2.57 -19.55
CA PHE A 285 7.87 -1.84 -19.30
C PHE A 285 8.65 -1.66 -20.60
N GLU A 286 9.15 -0.47 -20.81
CA GLU A 286 9.97 -0.09 -21.96
C GLU A 286 11.22 0.65 -21.52
N LEU A 287 12.31 0.46 -22.25
CA LEU A 287 13.55 1.25 -22.11
C LEU A 287 13.57 2.35 -23.16
N THR A 288 12.54 3.23 -23.12
CA THR A 288 12.40 4.38 -24.03
C THR A 288 12.32 5.66 -23.22
N ARG A 289 12.82 6.77 -23.83
CA ARG A 289 12.73 8.09 -23.20
C ARG A 289 11.27 8.46 -22.88
N ASP A 290 10.36 8.24 -23.81
CA ASP A 290 8.93 8.56 -23.68
C ASP A 290 8.30 7.81 -22.50
N TYR A 291 8.68 6.54 -22.27
CA TYR A 291 8.20 5.78 -21.10
C TYR A 291 8.67 6.39 -19.78
N PHE A 292 9.95 6.79 -19.71
CA PHE A 292 10.49 7.41 -18.49
C PHE A 292 9.95 8.85 -18.27
N GLU A 293 9.68 9.60 -19.33
CA GLU A 293 8.98 10.89 -19.23
C GLU A 293 7.57 10.70 -18.66
N TYR A 294 6.81 9.73 -19.16
CA TYR A 294 5.51 9.37 -18.61
C TYR A 294 5.59 8.97 -17.12
N VAL A 295 6.56 8.14 -16.73
CA VAL A 295 6.79 7.78 -15.32
C VAL A 295 7.14 9.01 -14.49
N HIS A 296 7.94 9.93 -15.03
CA HIS A 296 8.30 11.17 -14.35
C HIS A 296 7.07 12.07 -14.14
N GLU A 297 6.23 12.23 -15.14
CA GLU A 297 4.98 12.99 -15.04
C GLU A 297 4.06 12.46 -13.94
N MET A 298 3.93 11.13 -13.85
CA MET A 298 3.10 10.49 -12.83
C MET A 298 3.65 10.61 -11.41
N THR A 299 4.98 10.59 -11.24
CA THR A 299 5.60 10.41 -9.92
C THR A 299 6.29 11.64 -9.39
N GLN A 300 6.68 12.57 -10.29
CA GLN A 300 7.58 13.68 -9.99
C GLN A 300 8.88 13.23 -9.31
N SER A 301 9.32 12.01 -9.64
CA SER A 301 10.49 11.39 -9.00
C SER A 301 11.79 12.10 -9.39
N PRO A 302 12.54 12.68 -8.45
CA PRO A 302 13.82 13.32 -8.76
C PRO A 302 14.86 12.36 -9.38
N ARG A 303 14.69 11.05 -9.17
CA ARG A 303 15.59 10.04 -9.74
C ARG A 303 15.31 9.77 -11.19
N ILE A 304 14.03 9.67 -11.53
CA ILE A 304 13.62 9.55 -12.94
C ILE A 304 14.03 10.82 -13.69
N GLY A 305 13.88 12.01 -13.06
CA GLY A 305 14.38 13.26 -13.62
C GLY A 305 15.89 13.18 -13.95
N LYS A 306 16.73 12.69 -13.01
CA LYS A 306 18.17 12.51 -13.26
C LYS A 306 18.48 11.49 -14.37
N VAL A 307 17.69 10.43 -14.50
CA VAL A 307 17.84 9.47 -15.59
C VAL A 307 17.56 10.17 -16.93
N LEU A 308 16.49 10.97 -17.00
CA LEU A 308 16.11 11.71 -18.20
C LEU A 308 17.15 12.79 -18.57
N GLU A 309 17.74 13.47 -17.59
CA GLU A 309 18.84 14.43 -17.81
C GLU A 309 20.08 13.77 -18.43
N GLY A 310 20.38 12.53 -18.01
CA GLY A 310 21.49 11.74 -18.55
C GLY A 310 21.15 10.89 -19.78
N TRP A 311 19.96 11.00 -20.31
CA TRP A 311 19.51 10.19 -21.45
C TRP A 311 20.15 10.70 -22.74
N SER A 312 21.07 9.91 -23.27
CA SER A 312 21.82 10.18 -24.53
C SER A 312 21.15 9.50 -25.73
#